data_c12640c23b726af028042ebe5a10e97b
#
_entry.id   c12640c23b726af028042ebe5a10e97b
#
_cell.length_a   1.000
_cell.length_b   1.000
_cell.length_c   1.000
_cell.angle_alpha   90.00
_cell.angle_beta   90.00
_cell.angle_gamma   90.00
#
_symmetry.space_group_name_H-M   'P 1'
#
loop_
_entity.id
_entity.type
_entity.pdbx_description
1 polymer ?
#
loop_
_entity_poly.entity_id
_entity_poly.type
_entity_poly.pdbx_seq_one_letter_code
_entity_poly.pdbx_strand_id
1 'polypeptide(L)'
;MKTKKWVIPILIIVAILLVFALTVGTLISKGYGASTGLYLESQDGAAILVCNNSPIIMASNHNGDMFYNLDVGDRILVIHTGIEESYPGQTTARAVFKLSSGDASDIPNAVIDSLIELGWLDPSSANWHPQDNQMLTLTFELNGQTHVYNIEYDSDNMIVKVDNTDYYDFLEDGELITEVSVLDTELTDYFVRNGGKSK
;
A
#
# COMPACT_ATOMS: atom_id res chain seq x y z
N MET A 1 -53.57 -5.50 4.51
CA MET A 1 -52.73 -4.48 3.83
C MET A 1 -51.61 -4.01 4.75
N LYS A 2 -50.43 -4.70 4.76
CA LYS A 2 -49.25 -4.39 5.63
C LYS A 2 -48.03 -3.95 4.85
N THR A 3 -48.13 -3.58 3.59
CA THR A 3 -47.00 -3.34 2.67
C THR A 3 -46.49 -1.89 2.61
N LYS A 4 -47.12 -0.94 3.31
CA LYS A 4 -46.76 0.49 3.17
C LYS A 4 -45.54 0.93 4.03
N LYS A 5 -45.12 0.17 5.04
CA LYS A 5 -44.04 0.63 5.96
C LYS A 5 -42.63 0.54 5.36
N TRP A 6 -42.40 -0.30 4.36
CA TRP A 6 -41.08 -0.49 3.74
C TRP A 6 -40.88 0.32 2.44
N VAL A 7 -41.95 0.84 1.86
CA VAL A 7 -41.88 1.60 0.59
C VAL A 7 -41.21 2.94 0.79
N ILE A 8 -41.47 3.62 1.90
CA ILE A 8 -40.89 4.94 2.20
C ILE A 8 -39.37 4.90 2.35
N PRO A 9 -38.76 4.02 3.17
CA PRO A 9 -37.31 3.93 3.28
C PRO A 9 -36.64 3.52 1.96
N ILE A 10 -37.25 2.65 1.18
CA ILE A 10 -36.73 2.26 -0.14
C ILE A 10 -36.75 3.46 -1.11
N LEU A 11 -37.81 4.24 -1.14
CA LEU A 11 -37.88 5.45 -1.95
C LEU A 11 -36.84 6.49 -1.56
N ILE A 12 -36.58 6.66 -0.27
CA ILE A 12 -35.53 7.57 0.24
C ILE A 12 -34.14 7.10 -0.23
N ILE A 13 -33.83 5.80 -0.10
CA ILE A 13 -32.55 5.23 -0.57
C ILE A 13 -32.39 5.45 -2.08
N VAL A 14 -33.43 5.14 -2.86
CA VAL A 14 -33.42 5.34 -4.33
C VAL A 14 -33.21 6.82 -4.67
N ALA A 15 -33.88 7.73 -3.98
CA ALA A 15 -33.71 9.16 -4.20
C ALA A 15 -32.29 9.63 -3.90
N ILE A 16 -31.69 9.16 -2.80
CA ILE A 16 -30.29 9.47 -2.44
C ILE A 16 -29.33 8.93 -3.51
N LEU A 17 -29.52 7.69 -3.97
CA LEU A 17 -28.68 7.10 -5.02
C LEU A 17 -28.83 7.85 -6.35
N LEU A 18 -30.02 8.35 -6.66
CA LEU A 18 -30.29 9.09 -7.89
C LEU A 18 -29.65 10.48 -7.84
N VAL A 19 -29.71 11.18 -6.70
CA VAL A 19 -29.03 12.46 -6.49
C VAL A 19 -27.51 12.25 -6.56
N PHE A 20 -26.98 11.20 -5.95
CA PHE A 20 -25.55 10.85 -6.02
C PHE A 20 -25.11 10.57 -7.46
N ALA A 21 -25.86 9.76 -8.21
CA ALA A 21 -25.55 9.45 -9.61
C ALA A 21 -25.60 10.72 -10.51
N LEU A 22 -26.56 11.61 -10.28
CA LEU A 22 -26.65 12.88 -11.02
C LEU A 22 -25.50 13.83 -10.69
N THR A 23 -25.08 13.90 -9.43
CA THR A 23 -23.94 14.75 -9.04
C THR A 23 -22.62 14.21 -9.61
N VAL A 24 -22.39 12.91 -9.55
CA VAL A 24 -21.20 12.28 -10.16
C VAL A 24 -21.22 12.46 -11.68
N GLY A 25 -22.38 12.22 -12.33
CA GLY A 25 -22.52 12.42 -13.78
C GLY A 25 -22.26 13.86 -14.23
N THR A 26 -22.69 14.86 -13.45
CA THR A 26 -22.38 16.27 -13.76
C THR A 26 -20.92 16.63 -13.56
N LEU A 27 -20.23 16.02 -12.59
CA LEU A 27 -18.79 16.20 -12.38
C LEU A 27 -18.01 15.61 -13.54
N ILE A 28 -18.31 14.38 -13.97
CA ILE A 28 -17.66 13.73 -15.11
C ILE A 28 -17.88 14.57 -16.39
N SER A 29 -19.09 15.08 -16.63
CA SER A 29 -19.39 15.92 -17.79
C SER A 29 -18.62 17.24 -17.83
N LYS A 30 -18.13 17.70 -16.67
CA LYS A 30 -17.26 18.88 -16.54
C LYS A 30 -15.77 18.54 -16.66
N GLY A 31 -15.40 17.32 -17.05
CA GLY A 31 -14.02 16.88 -17.21
C GLY A 31 -13.32 16.50 -15.91
N TYR A 32 -14.07 16.27 -14.82
CA TYR A 32 -13.49 15.70 -13.61
C TYR A 32 -13.38 14.18 -13.73
N GLY A 33 -12.24 13.65 -13.26
CA GLY A 33 -12.01 12.22 -13.09
C GLY A 33 -12.41 11.75 -11.68
N ALA A 34 -12.54 10.46 -11.55
CA ALA A 34 -12.71 9.80 -10.26
C ALA A 34 -11.77 8.60 -10.19
N SER A 35 -10.97 8.50 -9.13
CA SER A 35 -10.04 7.41 -8.89
C SER A 35 -10.18 6.87 -7.48
N THR A 36 -9.99 5.57 -7.33
CA THR A 36 -9.96 4.91 -6.03
C THR A 36 -8.57 4.34 -5.80
N GLY A 37 -8.10 4.39 -4.57
CA GLY A 37 -6.80 3.84 -4.20
C GLY A 37 -6.57 3.91 -2.71
N LEU A 38 -5.32 3.69 -2.31
CA LEU A 38 -4.88 3.79 -0.93
C LEU A 38 -4.29 5.17 -0.67
N TYR A 39 -4.55 5.72 0.50
CA TYR A 39 -3.98 6.98 0.94
C TYR A 39 -2.60 6.76 1.55
N LEU A 40 -1.69 7.66 1.21
CA LEU A 40 -0.36 7.75 1.79
C LEU A 40 -0.02 9.23 1.97
N GLU A 41 0.79 9.54 2.96
CA GLU A 41 1.29 10.89 3.20
C GLU A 41 2.81 10.93 3.05
N SER A 42 3.32 11.91 2.29
CA SER A 42 4.77 12.10 2.15
C SER A 42 5.39 12.69 3.42
N GLN A 43 6.71 12.69 3.50
CA GLN A 43 7.45 13.32 4.60
C GLN A 43 7.17 14.83 4.75
N ASP A 44 6.81 15.51 3.66
CA ASP A 44 6.50 16.93 3.63
C ASP A 44 4.99 17.20 3.82
N GLY A 45 4.19 16.19 4.14
CA GLY A 45 2.75 16.29 4.32
C GLY A 45 1.95 16.35 3.02
N ALA A 46 2.54 16.02 1.87
CA ALA A 46 1.79 15.93 0.62
C ALA A 46 0.96 14.64 0.59
N ALA A 47 -0.31 14.77 0.21
CA ALA A 47 -1.20 13.64 0.06
C ALA A 47 -0.89 12.84 -1.23
N ILE A 48 -0.82 11.53 -1.12
CA ILE A 48 -0.54 10.61 -2.21
C ILE A 48 -1.69 9.61 -2.34
N LEU A 49 -2.19 9.39 -3.55
CA LEU A 49 -3.11 8.32 -3.89
C LEU A 49 -2.33 7.20 -4.59
N VAL A 50 -2.34 6.01 -4.03
CA VAL A 50 -1.79 4.81 -4.68
C VAL A 50 -2.91 4.11 -5.45
N CYS A 51 -2.91 4.28 -6.76
CA CYS A 51 -3.93 3.76 -7.66
C CYS A 51 -3.29 2.79 -8.66
N ASN A 52 -3.72 1.52 -8.68
CA ASN A 52 -3.16 0.48 -9.57
C ASN A 52 -1.62 0.41 -9.52
N ASN A 53 -1.04 0.41 -8.33
CA ASN A 53 0.39 0.41 -8.07
C ASN A 53 1.15 1.64 -8.64
N SER A 54 0.44 2.72 -8.92
CA SER A 54 1.04 3.98 -9.37
C SER A 54 0.74 5.09 -8.37
N PRO A 55 1.74 5.79 -7.87
CA PRO A 55 1.57 6.91 -6.96
C PRO A 55 1.14 8.18 -7.72
N ILE A 56 0.17 8.90 -7.16
CA ILE A 56 -0.36 10.16 -7.69
C ILE A 56 -0.35 11.20 -6.56
N ILE A 57 0.44 12.24 -6.73
CA ILE A 57 0.48 13.37 -5.77
C ILE A 57 -0.78 14.20 -5.92
N MET A 58 -1.44 14.46 -4.80
CA MET A 58 -2.70 15.19 -4.76
C MET A 58 -2.51 16.58 -4.13
N ALA A 59 -2.71 17.63 -4.91
CA ALA A 59 -2.86 18.97 -4.37
C ALA A 59 -4.31 19.19 -3.90
N SER A 60 -4.50 19.90 -2.77
CA SER A 60 -5.81 20.36 -2.34
C SER A 60 -6.17 21.68 -3.01
N ASN A 61 -7.40 21.80 -3.50
CA ASN A 61 -7.90 23.07 -4.06
C ASN A 61 -8.50 23.99 -3.01
N HIS A 62 -8.56 23.58 -1.76
CA HIS A 62 -9.14 24.34 -0.65
C HIS A 62 -8.11 24.57 0.45
N ASN A 63 -8.19 25.75 1.09
CA ASN A 63 -7.40 26.06 2.30
C ASN A 63 -7.83 25.24 3.53
N GLY A 64 -8.66 24.25 3.36
CA GLY A 64 -9.12 23.32 4.38
C GLY A 64 -8.51 21.95 4.14
N ASP A 65 -8.22 21.31 5.21
CA ASP A 65 -7.53 20.04 5.30
C ASP A 65 -8.42 18.89 4.81
N MET A 66 -8.50 18.77 3.49
CA MET A 66 -9.33 17.77 2.80
C MET A 66 -8.92 16.33 3.17
N PHE A 67 -7.69 16.14 3.63
CA PHE A 67 -7.08 14.86 3.97
C PHE A 67 -6.99 14.62 5.49
N TYR A 68 -7.41 15.56 6.29
CA TYR A 68 -7.25 15.64 7.75
C TYR A 68 -7.71 14.38 8.53
N ASN A 69 -8.72 13.65 8.05
CA ASN A 69 -9.27 12.46 8.73
C ASN A 69 -8.85 11.15 8.05
N LEU A 70 -7.77 11.16 7.30
CA LEU A 70 -7.26 9.98 6.63
C LEU A 70 -6.02 9.45 7.35
N ASP A 71 -5.98 8.15 7.48
CA ASP A 71 -4.81 7.41 7.96
C ASP A 71 -4.13 6.72 6.77
N VAL A 72 -2.81 6.49 6.88
CA VAL A 72 -2.06 5.75 5.86
C VAL A 72 -2.66 4.35 5.67
N GLY A 73 -2.87 3.96 4.41
CA GLY A 73 -3.54 2.72 4.04
C GLY A 73 -5.06 2.83 3.86
N ASP A 74 -5.69 3.95 4.28
CA ASP A 74 -7.11 4.14 4.05
C ASP A 74 -7.47 4.04 2.57
N ARG A 75 -8.50 3.27 2.26
CA ARG A 75 -9.06 3.23 0.91
C ARG A 75 -9.95 4.43 0.68
N ILE A 76 -9.64 5.22 -0.34
CA ILE A 76 -10.33 6.47 -0.63
C ILE A 76 -10.84 6.51 -2.08
N LEU A 77 -11.90 7.30 -2.28
CA LEU A 77 -12.37 7.77 -3.59
C LEU A 77 -12.02 9.26 -3.70
N VAL A 78 -11.32 9.61 -4.76
CA VAL A 78 -10.92 10.98 -5.05
C VAL A 78 -11.62 11.45 -6.32
N ILE A 79 -12.32 12.59 -6.24
CA ILE A 79 -12.78 13.34 -7.41
C ILE A 79 -11.69 14.38 -7.72
N HIS A 80 -11.18 14.38 -8.92
CA HIS A 80 -10.00 15.17 -9.29
C HIS A 80 -10.12 15.79 -10.69
N THR A 81 -9.29 16.80 -10.95
CA THR A 81 -9.01 17.25 -12.32
C THR A 81 -8.22 16.16 -13.06
N GLY A 82 -7.96 16.27 -14.31
CA GLY A 82 -7.12 15.28 -15.01
C GLY A 82 -5.84 14.93 -14.23
N ILE A 83 -5.29 13.75 -14.48
CA ILE A 83 -3.99 13.32 -13.94
C ILE A 83 -2.94 13.68 -14.97
N GLU A 84 -1.90 14.41 -14.55
CA GLU A 84 -0.74 14.72 -15.41
C GLU A 84 0.12 13.48 -15.63
N GLU A 85 0.57 13.27 -16.86
CA GLU A 85 1.43 12.16 -17.25
C GLU A 85 2.88 12.42 -16.78
N SER A 86 3.10 12.26 -15.48
CA SER A 86 4.41 12.31 -14.80
C SER A 86 4.56 11.09 -13.89
N TYR A 87 5.75 10.88 -13.35
CA TYR A 87 5.94 9.87 -12.31
C TYR A 87 6.69 10.51 -11.12
N PRO A 88 6.08 10.57 -9.93
CA PRO A 88 4.66 10.28 -9.65
C PRO A 88 3.70 11.13 -10.48
N GLY A 89 2.51 10.58 -10.78
CA GLY A 89 1.43 11.36 -11.39
C GLY A 89 1.05 12.55 -10.51
N GLN A 90 0.46 13.61 -11.08
CA GLN A 90 0.02 14.78 -10.32
C GLN A 90 -1.43 15.10 -10.64
N THR A 91 -2.19 15.52 -9.63
CA THR A 91 -3.58 15.95 -9.81
C THR A 91 -4.01 16.95 -8.74
N THR A 92 -5.14 17.61 -8.98
CA THR A 92 -5.80 18.44 -7.96
C THR A 92 -7.07 17.74 -7.49
N ALA A 93 -7.12 17.36 -6.22
CA ALA A 93 -8.30 16.80 -5.58
C ALA A 93 -9.37 17.87 -5.39
N ARG A 94 -10.61 17.52 -5.68
CA ARG A 94 -11.82 18.36 -5.51
C ARG A 94 -12.69 17.87 -4.37
N ALA A 95 -12.73 16.56 -4.16
CA ALA A 95 -13.40 15.91 -3.05
C ALA A 95 -12.71 14.59 -2.76
N VAL A 96 -12.68 14.21 -1.49
CA VAL A 96 -12.12 12.95 -1.01
C VAL A 96 -13.14 12.29 -0.09
N PHE A 97 -13.35 11.00 -0.27
CA PHE A 97 -14.26 10.19 0.52
C PHE A 97 -13.53 8.95 1.01
N LYS A 98 -13.46 8.76 2.32
CA LYS A 98 -12.97 7.51 2.94
C LYS A 98 -14.00 6.41 2.68
N LEU A 99 -13.57 5.33 2.03
CA LEU A 99 -14.40 4.17 1.72
C LEU A 99 -14.29 3.10 2.80
N SER A 100 -13.07 2.86 3.27
CA SER A 100 -12.78 1.94 4.39
C SER A 100 -11.47 2.32 5.04
N SER A 101 -11.31 1.93 6.29
CA SER A 101 -10.01 1.97 6.95
C SER A 101 -9.11 0.84 6.42
N GLY A 102 -7.82 1.09 6.39
CA GLY A 102 -6.75 0.17 6.08
C GLY A 102 -5.52 0.54 6.90
N ASP A 103 -4.40 -0.03 6.59
CA ASP A 103 -3.12 0.28 7.23
C ASP A 103 -1.97 0.33 6.19
N ALA A 104 -0.78 0.67 6.66
CA ALA A 104 0.38 0.85 5.79
C ALA A 104 0.77 -0.44 5.04
N SER A 105 0.49 -1.63 5.59
CA SER A 105 0.78 -2.92 4.96
C SER A 105 -0.08 -3.23 3.72
N ASP A 106 -1.18 -2.48 3.54
CA ASP A 106 -1.99 -2.57 2.32
C ASP A 106 -1.33 -1.90 1.11
N ILE A 107 -0.27 -1.09 1.33
CA ILE A 107 0.44 -0.37 0.27
C ILE A 107 1.54 -1.26 -0.31
N PRO A 108 1.57 -1.47 -1.65
CA PRO A 108 2.59 -2.32 -2.26
C PRO A 108 4.02 -1.81 -2.03
N ASN A 109 4.93 -2.67 -1.58
CA ASN A 109 6.33 -2.33 -1.31
C ASN A 109 7.01 -1.66 -2.51
N ALA A 110 6.76 -2.14 -3.73
CA ALA A 110 7.32 -1.52 -4.94
C ALA A 110 6.93 -0.03 -5.11
N VAL A 111 5.76 0.40 -4.60
CA VAL A 111 5.36 1.81 -4.59
C VAL A 111 6.12 2.57 -3.52
N ILE A 112 6.26 1.99 -2.34
CA ILE A 112 7.04 2.55 -1.23
C ILE A 112 8.48 2.79 -1.68
N ASP A 113 9.14 1.76 -2.20
CA ASP A 113 10.53 1.83 -2.67
C ASP A 113 10.72 2.92 -3.73
N SER A 114 9.81 3.00 -4.71
CA SER A 114 9.89 4.03 -5.74
C SER A 114 9.72 5.45 -5.18
N LEU A 115 8.87 5.63 -4.16
CA LEU A 115 8.68 6.92 -3.51
C LEU A 115 9.86 7.32 -2.63
N ILE A 116 10.55 6.34 -2.03
CA ILE A 116 11.82 6.56 -1.31
C ILE A 116 12.90 7.01 -2.29
N GLU A 117 13.10 6.28 -3.39
CA GLU A 117 14.09 6.63 -4.42
C GLU A 117 13.89 8.05 -4.98
N LEU A 118 12.63 8.48 -5.09
CA LEU A 118 12.26 9.81 -5.54
C LEU A 118 12.32 10.88 -4.44
N GLY A 119 12.60 10.50 -3.19
CA GLY A 119 12.70 11.41 -2.05
C GLY A 119 11.35 11.92 -1.51
N TRP A 120 10.24 11.23 -1.83
CA TRP A 120 8.92 11.56 -1.29
C TRP A 120 8.65 10.93 0.08
N LEU A 121 9.33 9.83 0.40
CA LEU A 121 9.23 9.15 1.69
C LEU A 121 10.60 9.07 2.35
N ASP A 122 10.60 9.23 3.68
CA ASP A 122 11.79 9.02 4.50
C ASP A 122 11.86 7.52 4.88
N PRO A 123 12.94 6.80 4.50
CA PRO A 123 13.10 5.40 4.86
C PRO A 123 13.10 5.13 6.37
N SER A 124 13.35 6.14 7.21
CA SER A 124 13.31 6.02 8.67
C SER A 124 11.92 6.28 9.28
N SER A 125 10.94 6.71 8.48
CA SER A 125 9.59 7.02 8.97
C SER A 125 8.81 5.75 9.28
N ALA A 126 8.37 5.58 10.53
CA ALA A 126 7.63 4.41 10.99
C ALA A 126 6.18 4.32 10.46
N ASN A 127 5.67 5.37 9.82
CA ASN A 127 4.24 5.47 9.51
C ASN A 127 3.79 4.65 8.29
N TRP A 128 4.72 4.15 7.49
CA TRP A 128 4.43 3.40 6.26
C TRP A 128 5.29 2.14 6.11
N HIS A 129 6.18 1.85 7.08
CA HIS A 129 6.80 0.54 7.17
C HIS A 129 5.73 -0.49 7.53
N PRO A 130 5.64 -1.61 6.78
CA PRO A 130 4.82 -2.72 7.23
C PRO A 130 5.27 -3.06 8.64
N GLN A 131 4.35 -2.94 9.60
CA GLN A 131 4.61 -3.33 10.98
C GLN A 131 4.94 -4.81 10.96
N ASP A 132 6.05 -5.14 11.58
CA ASP A 132 6.49 -6.49 11.86
C ASP A 132 7.17 -7.22 10.70
N ASN A 133 8.41 -6.81 10.39
CA ASN A 133 9.37 -7.78 9.91
C ASN A 133 9.39 -8.94 10.93
N GLN A 134 8.96 -10.10 10.50
CA GLN A 134 8.95 -11.27 11.36
C GLN A 134 10.36 -11.83 11.45
N MET A 135 10.72 -12.35 12.60
CA MET A 135 12.02 -12.97 12.80
C MET A 135 11.89 -14.48 12.86
N LEU A 136 12.77 -15.17 12.16
CA LEU A 136 12.86 -16.61 12.12
C LEU A 136 14.32 -17.04 12.21
N THR A 137 14.62 -18.07 12.99
CA THR A 137 15.92 -18.74 12.94
C THR A 137 15.82 -19.93 12.00
N LEU A 138 16.56 -19.89 10.89
CA LEU A 138 16.72 -21.02 9.96
C LEU A 138 18.00 -21.77 10.27
N THR A 139 17.89 -23.10 10.24
CA THR A 139 19.03 -24.00 10.43
C THR A 139 19.04 -25.01 9.30
N PHE A 140 20.14 -25.11 8.58
CA PHE A 140 20.30 -26.07 7.48
C PHE A 140 21.73 -26.63 7.42
N GLU A 141 21.90 -27.74 6.72
CA GLU A 141 23.17 -28.39 6.49
C GLU A 141 23.67 -28.09 5.08
N LEU A 142 24.86 -27.53 4.94
CA LEU A 142 25.52 -27.29 3.66
C LEU A 142 26.95 -27.79 3.72
N ASN A 143 27.35 -28.63 2.79
CA ASN A 143 28.68 -29.23 2.70
C ASN A 143 29.15 -29.94 4.00
N GLY A 144 28.21 -30.50 4.78
CA GLY A 144 28.49 -31.18 6.04
C GLY A 144 28.75 -30.23 7.24
N GLN A 145 28.41 -28.96 7.07
CA GLN A 145 28.43 -27.94 8.13
C GLN A 145 27.01 -27.46 8.41
N THR A 146 26.72 -27.26 9.69
CA THR A 146 25.45 -26.67 10.14
C THR A 146 25.55 -25.16 10.07
N HIS A 147 24.64 -24.54 9.32
CA HIS A 147 24.49 -23.10 9.24
C HIS A 147 23.25 -22.66 10.02
N VAL A 148 23.34 -21.57 10.76
CA VAL A 148 22.24 -21.03 11.56
C VAL A 148 22.19 -19.53 11.31
N TYR A 149 21.07 -19.04 10.78
CA TYR A 149 20.85 -17.63 10.50
C TYR A 149 19.56 -17.13 11.15
N ASN A 150 19.62 -15.91 11.68
CA ASN A 150 18.44 -15.17 12.12
C ASN A 150 17.96 -14.31 10.94
N ILE A 151 16.82 -14.67 10.41
CA ILE A 151 16.24 -14.04 9.23
C ILE A 151 15.14 -13.07 9.65
N GLU A 152 15.25 -11.84 9.21
CA GLU A 152 14.16 -10.87 9.23
C GLU A 152 13.54 -10.87 7.84
N TYR A 153 12.22 -11.11 7.75
CA TYR A 153 11.48 -11.16 6.50
C TYR A 153 10.20 -10.32 6.55
N ASP A 154 9.78 -9.81 5.41
CA ASP A 154 8.63 -8.94 5.28
C ASP A 154 7.30 -9.71 5.09
N SER A 155 6.21 -8.97 4.92
CA SER A 155 4.87 -9.51 4.69
C SER A 155 4.74 -10.32 3.38
N ASP A 156 5.64 -10.13 2.42
CA ASP A 156 5.70 -10.87 1.16
C ASP A 156 6.60 -12.10 1.26
N ASN A 157 7.09 -12.41 2.46
CA ASN A 157 8.02 -13.50 2.77
C ASN A 157 9.39 -13.34 2.09
N MET A 158 9.80 -12.11 1.84
CA MET A 158 11.12 -11.79 1.30
C MET A 158 12.10 -11.51 2.44
N ILE A 159 13.33 -11.96 2.29
CA ILE A 159 14.38 -11.70 3.26
C ILE A 159 14.74 -10.22 3.21
N VAL A 160 14.70 -9.57 4.36
CA VAL A 160 15.09 -8.16 4.54
C VAL A 160 16.48 -8.07 5.17
N LYS A 161 16.72 -8.87 6.23
CA LYS A 161 18.03 -8.95 6.89
C LYS A 161 18.41 -10.38 7.22
N VAL A 162 19.70 -10.60 7.30
CA VAL A 162 20.34 -11.83 7.79
C VAL A 162 21.31 -11.46 8.90
N ASP A 163 21.10 -11.98 10.11
CA ASP A 163 21.89 -11.69 11.31
C ASP A 163 22.12 -10.18 11.55
N ASN A 164 21.05 -9.37 11.39
CA ASN A 164 21.03 -7.90 11.47
C ASN A 164 21.78 -7.15 10.35
N THR A 165 22.27 -7.83 9.34
CA THR A 165 22.86 -7.23 8.13
C THR A 165 21.82 -7.11 7.06
N ASP A 166 21.71 -5.97 6.37
CA ASP A 166 20.79 -5.81 5.25
C ASP A 166 21.05 -6.88 4.18
N TYR A 167 19.98 -7.46 3.62
CA TYR A 167 20.10 -8.61 2.73
C TYR A 167 21.00 -8.33 1.52
N TYR A 168 20.94 -7.13 0.96
CA TYR A 168 21.79 -6.74 -0.16
C TYR A 168 23.27 -6.68 0.23
N ASP A 169 23.60 -6.14 1.42
CA ASP A 169 24.96 -6.09 1.91
C ASP A 169 25.49 -7.50 2.21
N PHE A 170 24.62 -8.39 2.68
CA PHE A 170 24.93 -9.81 2.87
C PHE A 170 25.26 -10.53 1.56
N LEU A 171 24.63 -10.13 0.43
CA LEU A 171 24.91 -10.66 -0.90
C LEU A 171 26.25 -10.14 -1.47
N GLU A 172 26.69 -8.95 -1.11
CA GLU A 172 27.92 -8.33 -1.66
C GLU A 172 29.20 -8.98 -1.19
N ASP A 173 29.19 -9.70 -0.05
CA ASP A 173 30.37 -10.40 0.51
C ASP A 173 30.79 -11.65 -0.30
N GLY A 174 30.35 -11.76 -1.55
CA GLY A 174 30.93 -12.53 -2.69
C GLY A 174 31.19 -14.04 -2.54
N GLU A 175 31.36 -14.54 -1.32
CA GLU A 175 31.56 -15.96 -1.03
C GLU A 175 30.24 -16.73 -0.74
N LEU A 176 29.13 -16.00 -0.58
CA LEU A 176 27.86 -16.48 -0.03
C LEU A 176 26.82 -16.91 -1.07
N ILE A 177 27.10 -16.83 -2.39
CA ILE A 177 26.07 -17.11 -3.44
C ILE A 177 25.40 -18.48 -3.26
N THR A 178 26.16 -19.48 -2.83
CA THR A 178 25.62 -20.84 -2.62
C THR A 178 24.78 -20.90 -1.34
N GLU A 179 25.23 -20.27 -0.28
CA GLU A 179 24.51 -20.22 1.01
C GLU A 179 23.21 -19.42 0.89
N VAL A 180 23.24 -18.31 0.17
CA VAL A 180 22.05 -17.48 -0.09
C VAL A 180 20.98 -18.24 -0.83
N SER A 181 21.31 -18.97 -1.90
CA SER A 181 20.30 -19.74 -2.62
C SER A 181 19.71 -20.90 -1.80
N VAL A 182 20.48 -21.46 -0.88
CA VAL A 182 19.98 -22.45 0.09
C VAL A 182 19.11 -21.77 1.13
N LEU A 183 19.50 -20.60 1.62
CA LEU A 183 18.73 -19.81 2.58
C LEU A 183 17.34 -19.42 2.03
N ASP A 184 17.27 -18.92 0.79
CA ASP A 184 16.01 -18.62 0.09
C ASP A 184 15.13 -19.86 -0.08
N THR A 185 15.75 -21.00 -0.38
CA THR A 185 15.04 -22.28 -0.52
C THR A 185 14.48 -22.75 0.81
N GLU A 186 15.27 -22.70 1.88
CA GLU A 186 14.86 -23.11 3.24
C GLU A 186 13.76 -22.20 3.79
N LEU A 187 13.82 -20.89 3.53
CA LEU A 187 12.75 -19.96 3.90
C LEU A 187 11.44 -20.30 3.17
N THR A 188 11.51 -20.51 1.85
CA THR A 188 10.35 -20.93 1.04
C THR A 188 9.76 -22.24 1.56
N ASP A 189 10.59 -23.24 1.83
CA ASP A 189 10.18 -24.53 2.37
C ASP A 189 9.56 -24.41 3.77
N TYR A 190 10.08 -23.51 4.60
CA TYR A 190 9.49 -23.23 5.91
C TYR A 190 8.04 -22.74 5.77
N PHE A 191 7.77 -21.79 4.88
CA PHE A 191 6.41 -21.27 4.66
C PHE A 191 5.49 -22.33 4.07
N VAL A 192 5.96 -23.14 3.12
CA VAL A 192 5.17 -24.25 2.55
C VAL A 192 4.77 -25.24 3.65
N ARG A 193 5.71 -25.61 4.54
CA ARG A 193 5.44 -26.58 5.64
C ARG A 193 4.52 -26.01 6.70
N ASN A 194 4.54 -24.68 6.94
CA ASN A 194 3.72 -24.02 7.96
C ASN A 194 2.42 -23.40 7.43
N GLY A 195 2.02 -23.75 6.20
CA GLY A 195 0.74 -23.32 5.61
C GLY A 195 0.77 -21.94 4.99
N GLY A 196 1.93 -21.34 4.81
CA GLY A 196 2.13 -20.14 4.02
C GLY A 196 1.88 -20.45 2.55
N LYS A 197 1.19 -19.55 1.84
CA LYS A 197 1.06 -19.66 0.39
C LYS A 197 2.35 -19.10 -0.21
N SER A 198 3.22 -19.97 -0.75
CA SER A 198 4.21 -19.50 -1.70
C SER A 198 3.47 -18.86 -2.88
N LYS A 199 3.74 -17.61 -3.17
CA LYS A 199 3.29 -16.98 -4.42
C LYS A 199 4.15 -17.42 -5.58
#